data_3925a100b491393d6f01c330f509d400
#
_entry.id   3925a100b491393d6f01c330f509d400
#
_cell.length_a   1.000
_cell.length_b   1.000
_cell.length_c   1.000
_cell.angle_alpha   90.00
_cell.angle_beta   90.00
_cell.angle_gamma   90.00
#
_symmetry.space_group_name_H-M   'P 1'
#
loop_
_entity.id
_entity.type
_entity.pdbx_description
1 polymer ?
#
loop_
_entity_poly.entity_id
_entity_poly.type
_entity_poly.pdbx_seq_one_letter_code
_entity_poly.pdbx_strand_id
1 'polypeptide(L)'
;MDAGMTRDRLALTLHVVGLLALLLVWQQVQMPVYVGVIALLALALWPWFGPWRRPAVVASAAAPATSLDALSQSLSQHTCHNALSAAQVAFTVQQLAGRLQSQLVAVEQISEGAHAVTRTEQSNAERAGQTLGAAQTVRASSASGQTELQQAIARMQQLSAQAAASRELIDGLGARTEQIEQVTQVIQSIASQTNLLALNAAIEAARAGEQGRGFAVVADEVRSLAGRTASATGEVGQMVADIRQQSAAVVSHIQQQAEELEAAARQIEFTGEQLRGIADLAVDVDAQVEQISAGTASNHDHLAELLVAVEQLRGDVRSSEDQTRQLGKAAEQLVGQAESVSEQLASVGLDDYHQRIYDLALEGAAAIARQFETDIQAGRISLADLFDRQYQPIPNSFPAKFRTRFDSYADGVLPAIQEPLLKRHEGLVFAIATTPEGYVPTHNQAFNHPPTGDRAVDTVKSRSKRLFNDRTGIRCGSHQQRVLLQTYMRDTGELMHDLSVPIHVQGKHWGGLRLGYKPEP
;
A
#
# COMPACT_ATOMS: atom_id res chain seq x y z
N MET A 1 27.01 58.62 7.06
CA MET A 1 26.06 57.49 7.26
C MET A 1 24.99 57.39 6.16
N ASP A 2 24.79 58.38 5.25
CA ASP A 2 23.67 58.34 4.30
C ASP A 2 23.89 57.67 2.93
N ALA A 3 25.13 57.55 2.47
CA ALA A 3 25.41 56.96 1.15
C ALA A 3 25.26 55.41 1.06
N GLY A 4 25.41 54.71 2.17
CA GLY A 4 25.24 53.26 2.24
C GLY A 4 23.76 52.84 2.22
N MET A 5 22.92 53.55 2.93
CA MET A 5 21.49 53.24 3.08
C MET A 5 20.70 53.51 1.79
N THR A 6 21.13 54.44 0.94
CA THR A 6 20.51 54.72 -0.38
C THR A 6 20.90 53.64 -1.40
N ARG A 7 22.08 53.08 -1.29
CA ARG A 7 22.61 52.05 -2.21
C ARG A 7 21.98 50.68 -1.95
N ASP A 8 21.77 50.35 -0.69
CA ASP A 8 21.08 49.07 -0.30
C ASP A 8 19.60 49.12 -0.66
N ARG A 9 18.96 50.29 -0.53
CA ARG A 9 17.56 50.51 -0.98
C ARG A 9 17.44 50.42 -2.51
N LEU A 10 18.45 50.93 -3.26
CA LEU A 10 18.46 50.83 -4.72
C LEU A 10 18.69 49.38 -5.19
N ALA A 11 19.57 48.63 -4.51
CA ALA A 11 19.80 47.23 -4.78
C ALA A 11 18.57 46.36 -4.49
N LEU A 12 17.87 46.63 -3.38
CA LEU A 12 16.61 45.97 -3.02
C LEU A 12 15.50 46.25 -4.03
N THR A 13 15.35 47.51 -4.48
CA THR A 13 14.36 47.87 -5.51
C THR A 13 14.65 47.22 -6.85
N LEU A 14 15.92 47.18 -7.31
CA LEU A 14 16.30 46.50 -8.54
C LEU A 14 16.06 44.99 -8.46
N HIS A 15 16.28 44.38 -7.28
CA HIS A 15 16.03 42.97 -7.04
C HIS A 15 14.52 42.63 -7.10
N VAL A 16 13.66 43.45 -6.46
CA VAL A 16 12.20 43.29 -6.51
C VAL A 16 11.68 43.49 -7.93
N VAL A 17 12.19 44.47 -8.67
CA VAL A 17 11.82 44.69 -10.09
C VAL A 17 12.23 43.51 -10.96
N GLY A 18 13.40 42.92 -10.71
CA GLY A 18 13.89 41.70 -11.40
C GLY A 18 12.99 40.49 -11.16
N LEU A 19 12.55 40.27 -9.91
CA LEU A 19 11.60 39.22 -9.55
C LEU A 19 10.25 39.38 -10.23
N LEU A 20 9.72 40.61 -10.26
CA LEU A 20 8.46 40.95 -10.93
C LEU A 20 8.55 40.75 -12.46
N ALA A 21 9.66 41.17 -13.07
CA ALA A 21 9.89 41.00 -14.50
C ALA A 21 9.98 39.51 -14.87
N LEU A 22 10.63 38.69 -14.04
CA LEU A 22 10.76 37.25 -14.25
C LEU A 22 9.42 36.53 -14.11
N LEU A 23 8.56 36.95 -13.18
CA LEU A 23 7.18 36.48 -13.05
C LEU A 23 6.32 36.81 -14.27
N LEU A 24 6.45 38.03 -14.81
CA LEU A 24 5.74 38.46 -16.02
C LEU A 24 6.19 37.67 -17.26
N VAL A 25 7.51 37.43 -17.41
CA VAL A 25 8.06 36.63 -18.52
C VAL A 25 7.60 35.17 -18.38
N TRP A 26 7.58 34.63 -17.18
CA TRP A 26 7.08 33.27 -16.93
C TRP A 26 5.63 33.11 -17.33
N GLN A 27 4.79 34.12 -17.03
CA GLN A 27 3.35 34.10 -17.37
C GLN A 27 3.11 34.19 -18.90
N GLN A 28 4.03 34.85 -19.65
CA GLN A 28 3.87 35.02 -21.10
C GLN A 28 4.48 33.90 -21.95
N VAL A 29 5.55 33.23 -21.48
CA VAL A 29 6.35 32.29 -22.29
C VAL A 29 6.00 30.83 -22.04
N GLN A 30 5.01 30.52 -21.16
CA GLN A 30 4.58 29.15 -20.80
C GLN A 30 5.77 28.19 -20.51
N MET A 31 6.76 28.69 -19.79
CA MET A 31 7.91 27.85 -19.41
C MET A 31 7.48 26.72 -18.45
N PRO A 32 8.11 25.54 -18.53
CA PRO A 32 7.88 24.46 -17.58
C PRO A 32 8.04 24.96 -16.13
N VAL A 33 7.11 24.55 -15.26
CA VAL A 33 7.01 25.05 -13.87
C VAL A 33 8.34 24.91 -13.10
N TYR A 34 9.08 23.82 -13.30
CA TYR A 34 10.37 23.58 -12.64
C TYR A 34 11.46 24.60 -13.04
N VAL A 35 11.47 25.08 -14.30
CA VAL A 35 12.43 26.10 -14.76
C VAL A 35 12.14 27.44 -14.12
N GLY A 36 10.87 27.82 -14.02
CA GLY A 36 10.44 29.04 -13.34
C GLY A 36 10.76 29.04 -11.84
N VAL A 37 10.53 27.91 -11.17
CA VAL A 37 10.85 27.74 -9.74
C VAL A 37 12.34 27.82 -9.48
N ILE A 38 13.19 27.18 -10.29
CA ILE A 38 14.64 27.24 -10.15
C ILE A 38 15.15 28.67 -10.36
N ALA A 39 14.64 29.38 -11.36
CA ALA A 39 15.04 30.77 -11.64
C ALA A 39 14.61 31.71 -10.50
N LEU A 40 13.41 31.55 -9.95
CA LEU A 40 12.93 32.31 -8.79
C LEU A 40 13.76 32.04 -7.54
N LEU A 41 14.11 30.76 -7.26
CA LEU A 41 14.96 30.40 -6.14
C LEU A 41 16.37 30.92 -6.30
N ALA A 42 16.97 30.87 -7.50
CA ALA A 42 18.28 31.43 -7.78
C ALA A 42 18.31 32.95 -7.57
N LEU A 43 17.27 33.65 -8.01
CA LEU A 43 17.15 35.10 -7.83
C LEU A 43 16.84 35.49 -6.37
N ALA A 44 16.03 34.71 -5.67
CA ALA A 44 15.72 34.92 -4.25
C ALA A 44 16.95 34.69 -3.35
N LEU A 45 17.81 33.73 -3.71
CA LEU A 45 19.04 33.42 -2.98
C LEU A 45 20.23 34.32 -3.39
N TRP A 46 20.13 35.03 -4.52
CA TRP A 46 21.19 35.92 -5.03
C TRP A 46 21.72 36.96 -4.02
N PRO A 47 20.90 37.60 -3.15
CA PRO A 47 21.42 38.51 -2.13
C PRO A 47 22.33 37.82 -1.11
N TRP A 48 22.19 36.52 -0.90
CA TRP A 48 23.01 35.75 0.03
C TRP A 48 24.31 35.21 -0.60
N PHE A 49 24.29 34.85 -1.87
CA PHE A 49 25.41 34.19 -2.55
C PHE A 49 26.03 35.05 -3.70
N GLY A 50 25.38 36.14 -4.08
CA GLY A 50 25.84 36.99 -5.18
C GLY A 50 27.06 37.88 -4.83
N PRO A 51 27.71 38.47 -5.85
CA PRO A 51 28.93 39.27 -5.69
C PRO A 51 28.77 40.55 -4.86
N TRP A 52 27.54 40.82 -4.36
CA TRP A 52 27.25 41.99 -3.54
C TRP A 52 27.69 41.82 -2.07
N ARG A 53 27.99 40.61 -1.62
CA ARG A 53 28.74 40.39 -0.39
C ARG A 53 30.21 40.64 -0.62
N ARG A 54 30.58 41.89 -0.73
CA ARG A 54 31.94 42.22 -0.39
C ARG A 54 32.06 42.04 1.12
N PRO A 55 33.01 41.22 1.61
CA PRO A 55 33.37 41.31 3.01
C PRO A 55 33.61 42.80 3.26
N ALA A 56 33.00 43.35 4.30
CA ALA A 56 33.35 44.68 4.75
C ALA A 56 34.87 44.69 4.81
N VAL A 57 35.52 45.51 3.96
CA VAL A 57 36.91 45.80 4.13
C VAL A 57 36.94 46.57 5.45
N VAL A 58 37.16 45.84 6.53
CA VAL A 58 37.51 46.41 7.81
C VAL A 58 38.78 47.18 7.50
N ALA A 59 38.67 48.52 7.53
CA ALA A 59 39.86 49.36 7.48
C ALA A 59 40.83 48.77 8.51
N SER A 60 41.96 48.30 8.04
CA SER A 60 43.04 47.84 8.87
C SER A 60 43.48 49.02 9.74
N ALA A 61 42.79 49.19 10.88
CA ALA A 61 43.41 49.79 12.04
C ALA A 61 44.59 48.86 12.34
N ALA A 62 45.79 49.39 12.41
CA ALA A 62 47.00 48.63 12.77
C ALA A 62 46.61 47.70 13.93
N ALA A 63 46.59 46.42 13.65
CA ALA A 63 46.27 45.41 14.65
C ALA A 63 47.28 45.60 15.80
N PRO A 64 46.85 45.76 17.05
CA PRO A 64 47.76 45.66 18.17
C PRO A 64 48.49 44.33 18.01
N ALA A 65 49.80 44.31 18.21
CA ALA A 65 50.56 43.07 18.18
C ALA A 65 49.91 42.14 19.20
N THR A 66 49.09 41.21 18.71
CA THR A 66 48.44 40.18 19.52
C THR A 66 49.56 39.38 20.15
N SER A 67 49.58 39.32 21.48
CA SER A 67 50.50 38.44 22.17
C SER A 67 50.35 37.03 21.62
N LEU A 68 51.43 36.27 21.54
CA LEU A 68 51.41 34.88 21.10
C LEU A 68 50.30 34.09 21.84
N ASP A 69 50.11 34.41 23.10
CA ASP A 69 49.06 33.83 23.97
C ASP A 69 47.64 34.17 23.47
N ALA A 70 47.38 35.43 23.10
CA ALA A 70 46.04 35.81 22.61
C ALA A 70 45.75 35.13 21.25
N LEU A 71 46.78 34.93 20.40
CA LEU A 71 46.61 34.19 19.14
C LEU A 71 46.34 32.69 19.41
N SER A 72 47.10 32.08 20.36
CA SER A 72 46.93 30.69 20.75
C SER A 72 45.52 30.44 21.34
N GLN A 73 45.05 31.32 22.23
CA GLN A 73 43.67 31.23 22.78
C GLN A 73 42.59 31.35 21.72
N SER A 74 42.71 32.33 20.81
CA SER A 74 41.75 32.48 19.72
C SER A 74 41.76 31.26 18.78
N LEU A 75 42.93 30.72 18.47
CA LEU A 75 43.07 29.52 17.65
C LEU A 75 42.48 28.28 18.36
N SER A 76 42.69 28.15 19.66
CA SER A 76 42.10 27.09 20.48
C SER A 76 40.56 27.13 20.42
N GLN A 77 39.95 28.30 20.64
CA GLN A 77 38.50 28.49 20.56
C GLN A 77 37.94 28.12 19.19
N HIS A 78 38.58 28.65 18.11
CA HIS A 78 38.15 28.33 16.75
C HIS A 78 38.30 26.84 16.42
N THR A 79 39.37 26.22 16.89
CA THR A 79 39.61 24.77 16.71
C THR A 79 38.54 23.94 17.40
N CYS A 80 38.20 24.28 18.64
CA CYS A 80 37.11 23.61 19.38
C CYS A 80 35.76 23.81 18.71
N HIS A 81 35.44 25.01 18.26
CA HIS A 81 34.22 25.29 17.53
C HIS A 81 34.10 24.47 16.23
N ASN A 82 35.22 24.37 15.49
CA ASN A 82 35.29 23.53 14.30
C ASN A 82 35.10 22.04 14.64
N ALA A 83 35.71 21.56 15.73
CA ALA A 83 35.56 20.20 16.20
C ALA A 83 34.09 19.88 16.58
N LEU A 84 33.43 20.82 17.30
CA LEU A 84 32.00 20.71 17.64
C LEU A 84 31.12 20.62 16.39
N SER A 85 31.34 21.54 15.44
CA SER A 85 30.59 21.57 14.19
C SER A 85 30.81 20.28 13.37
N ALA A 86 32.05 19.81 13.29
CA ALA A 86 32.39 18.58 12.57
C ALA A 86 31.76 17.33 13.24
N ALA A 87 31.78 17.27 14.57
CA ALA A 87 31.13 16.17 15.33
C ALA A 87 29.60 16.15 15.10
N GLN A 88 28.98 17.32 15.05
CA GLN A 88 27.55 17.45 14.74
C GLN A 88 27.23 17.02 13.31
N VAL A 89 28.09 17.43 12.34
CA VAL A 89 27.96 16.98 10.94
C VAL A 89 28.08 15.46 10.86
N ALA A 90 29.10 14.85 11.51
CA ALA A 90 29.29 13.40 11.50
C ALA A 90 28.07 12.66 12.05
N PHE A 91 27.47 13.14 13.12
CA PHE A 91 26.24 12.55 13.67
C PHE A 91 25.05 12.67 12.72
N THR A 92 24.85 13.85 12.13
CA THR A 92 23.77 14.07 11.15
C THR A 92 23.93 13.18 9.92
N VAL A 93 25.16 13.03 9.43
CA VAL A 93 25.52 12.14 8.33
C VAL A 93 25.18 10.68 8.65
N GLN A 94 25.46 10.23 9.87
CA GLN A 94 25.10 8.87 10.29
C GLN A 94 23.58 8.66 10.31
N GLN A 95 22.80 9.64 10.76
CA GLN A 95 21.34 9.58 10.69
C GLN A 95 20.83 9.59 9.25
N LEU A 96 21.45 10.41 8.40
CA LEU A 96 21.10 10.48 6.97
C LEU A 96 21.36 9.15 6.28
N ALA A 97 22.50 8.49 6.55
CA ALA A 97 22.80 7.17 6.00
C ALA A 97 21.71 6.14 6.36
N GLY A 98 21.22 6.13 7.60
CA GLY A 98 20.12 5.27 8.02
C GLY A 98 18.82 5.56 7.27
N ARG A 99 18.51 6.83 7.00
CA ARG A 99 17.32 7.22 6.22
C ARG A 99 17.43 6.81 4.75
N LEU A 100 18.60 6.98 4.13
CA LEU A 100 18.86 6.57 2.74
C LEU A 100 18.70 5.06 2.58
N GLN A 101 19.19 4.28 3.53
CA GLN A 101 18.98 2.82 3.54
C GLN A 101 17.50 2.45 3.60
N SER A 102 16.71 3.15 4.43
CA SER A 102 15.26 2.95 4.49
C SER A 102 14.56 3.34 3.18
N GLN A 103 15.06 4.38 2.49
CA GLN A 103 14.55 4.79 1.19
C GLN A 103 14.84 3.73 0.11
N LEU A 104 16.02 3.11 0.10
CA LEU A 104 16.34 2.01 -0.83
C LEU A 104 15.35 0.85 -0.69
N VAL A 105 15.03 0.47 0.55
CA VAL A 105 14.03 -0.58 0.82
C VAL A 105 12.65 -0.17 0.28
N ALA A 106 12.25 1.09 0.48
CA ALA A 106 10.97 1.58 -0.05
C ALA A 106 10.93 1.60 -1.58
N VAL A 107 12.02 2.00 -2.24
CA VAL A 107 12.15 1.98 -3.70
C VAL A 107 12.01 0.55 -4.25
N GLU A 108 12.64 -0.44 -3.61
CA GLU A 108 12.51 -1.85 -3.98
C GLU A 108 11.05 -2.33 -3.86
N GLN A 109 10.38 -2.00 -2.76
CA GLN A 109 8.95 -2.34 -2.56
C GLN A 109 8.05 -1.70 -3.62
N ILE A 110 8.33 -0.45 -4.04
CA ILE A 110 7.58 0.21 -5.12
C ILE A 110 7.81 -0.52 -6.44
N SER A 111 9.05 -0.92 -6.75
CA SER A 111 9.39 -1.68 -7.95
C SER A 111 8.66 -3.02 -8.00
N GLU A 112 8.70 -3.79 -6.91
CA GLU A 112 7.97 -5.07 -6.79
C GLU A 112 6.46 -4.88 -6.94
N GLY A 113 5.91 -3.83 -6.32
CA GLY A 113 4.51 -3.46 -6.43
C GLY A 113 4.11 -3.13 -7.87
N ALA A 114 4.92 -2.33 -8.58
CA ALA A 114 4.69 -1.99 -9.98
C ALA A 114 4.68 -3.24 -10.88
N HIS A 115 5.62 -4.16 -10.70
CA HIS A 115 5.64 -5.43 -11.42
C HIS A 115 4.42 -6.31 -11.10
N ALA A 116 3.93 -6.30 -9.86
CA ALA A 116 2.71 -7.02 -9.48
C ALA A 116 1.48 -6.43 -10.20
N VAL A 117 1.36 -5.10 -10.26
CA VAL A 117 0.29 -4.42 -11.00
C VAL A 117 0.37 -4.73 -12.49
N THR A 118 1.58 -4.72 -13.10
CA THR A 118 1.76 -5.09 -14.52
C THR A 118 1.22 -6.50 -14.81
N ARG A 119 1.49 -7.48 -13.95
CA ARG A 119 0.93 -8.84 -14.10
C ARG A 119 -0.59 -8.86 -13.98
N THR A 120 -1.14 -8.05 -13.09
CA THR A 120 -2.59 -7.93 -12.91
C THR A 120 -3.25 -7.34 -14.14
N GLU A 121 -2.66 -6.28 -14.74
CA GLU A 121 -3.15 -5.66 -15.95
C GLU A 121 -3.13 -6.62 -17.16
N GLN A 122 -2.08 -7.44 -17.26
CA GLN A 122 -2.03 -8.48 -18.29
C GLN A 122 -3.15 -9.52 -18.12
N SER A 123 -3.41 -9.95 -16.90
CA SER A 123 -4.54 -10.85 -16.60
C SER A 123 -5.90 -10.18 -16.88
N ASN A 124 -6.05 -8.89 -16.61
CA ASN A 124 -7.25 -8.13 -16.93
C ASN A 124 -7.50 -8.05 -18.44
N ALA A 125 -6.44 -7.82 -19.23
CA ALA A 125 -6.55 -7.82 -20.68
C ALA A 125 -7.01 -9.18 -21.24
N GLU A 126 -6.46 -10.28 -20.74
CA GLU A 126 -6.88 -11.63 -21.12
C GLU A 126 -8.35 -11.90 -20.76
N ARG A 127 -8.78 -11.52 -19.54
CA ARG A 127 -10.16 -11.67 -19.07
C ARG A 127 -11.13 -10.79 -19.86
N ALA A 128 -10.73 -9.59 -20.22
CA ALA A 128 -11.50 -8.70 -21.09
C ALA A 128 -11.74 -9.37 -22.46
N GLY A 129 -10.70 -9.95 -23.06
CA GLY A 129 -10.82 -10.70 -24.31
C GLY A 129 -11.77 -11.90 -24.20
N GLN A 130 -11.72 -12.66 -23.11
CA GLN A 130 -12.65 -13.78 -22.86
C GLN A 130 -14.09 -13.29 -22.69
N THR A 131 -14.29 -12.19 -21.99
CA THR A 131 -15.63 -11.59 -21.78
C THR A 131 -16.22 -11.10 -23.08
N LEU A 132 -15.41 -10.48 -23.94
CA LEU A 132 -15.82 -10.08 -25.29
C LEU A 132 -16.29 -11.28 -26.12
N GLY A 133 -15.52 -12.37 -26.14
CA GLY A 133 -15.89 -13.60 -26.83
C GLY A 133 -17.19 -14.22 -26.31
N ALA A 134 -17.41 -14.18 -25.00
CA ALA A 134 -18.66 -14.64 -24.39
C ALA A 134 -19.84 -13.75 -24.81
N ALA A 135 -19.70 -12.42 -24.77
CA ALA A 135 -20.75 -11.49 -25.20
C ALA A 135 -21.14 -11.69 -26.67
N GLN A 136 -20.16 -11.87 -27.55
CA GLN A 136 -20.40 -12.18 -28.97
C GLN A 136 -21.17 -13.50 -29.13
N THR A 137 -20.84 -14.53 -28.35
CA THR A 137 -21.53 -15.82 -28.34
C THR A 137 -22.98 -15.66 -27.86
N VAL A 138 -23.21 -14.90 -26.82
CA VAL A 138 -24.56 -14.60 -26.30
C VAL A 138 -25.39 -13.87 -27.36
N ARG A 139 -24.81 -12.87 -28.03
CA ARG A 139 -25.47 -12.14 -29.11
C ARG A 139 -25.85 -13.05 -30.29
N ALA A 140 -24.94 -13.91 -30.73
CA ALA A 140 -25.21 -14.87 -31.80
C ALA A 140 -26.31 -15.87 -31.41
N SER A 141 -26.28 -16.40 -30.19
CA SER A 141 -27.30 -17.32 -29.66
C SER A 141 -28.65 -16.65 -29.54
N SER A 142 -28.72 -15.39 -29.09
CA SER A 142 -29.96 -14.62 -29.03
C SER A 142 -30.55 -14.38 -30.42
N ALA A 143 -29.74 -14.04 -31.40
CA ALA A 143 -30.18 -13.86 -32.78
C ALA A 143 -30.72 -15.18 -33.41
N SER A 144 -30.05 -16.31 -33.15
CA SER A 144 -30.53 -17.63 -33.54
C SER A 144 -31.87 -17.96 -32.90
N GLY A 145 -31.98 -17.75 -31.58
CA GLY A 145 -33.22 -17.95 -30.84
C GLY A 145 -34.38 -17.10 -31.34
N GLN A 146 -34.13 -15.83 -31.70
CA GLN A 146 -35.14 -14.97 -32.33
C GLN A 146 -35.64 -15.54 -33.66
N THR A 147 -34.73 -16.08 -34.47
CA THR A 147 -35.08 -16.72 -35.76
C THR A 147 -35.97 -17.96 -35.52
N GLU A 148 -35.62 -18.78 -34.54
CA GLU A 148 -36.44 -19.96 -34.16
C GLU A 148 -37.84 -19.58 -33.67
N LEU A 149 -37.93 -18.52 -32.85
CA LEU A 149 -39.21 -18.01 -32.37
C LEU A 149 -40.10 -17.48 -33.51
N GLN A 150 -39.50 -16.77 -34.49
CA GLN A 150 -40.23 -16.34 -35.70
C GLN A 150 -40.81 -17.52 -36.47
N GLN A 151 -40.05 -18.60 -36.63
CA GLN A 151 -40.53 -19.83 -37.25
C GLN A 151 -41.66 -20.49 -36.42
N ALA A 152 -41.54 -20.47 -35.09
CA ALA A 152 -42.58 -20.99 -34.20
C ALA A 152 -43.91 -20.19 -34.33
N ILE A 153 -43.84 -18.84 -34.41
CA ILE A 153 -44.99 -17.97 -34.65
C ILE A 153 -45.67 -18.34 -36.00
N ALA A 154 -44.87 -18.48 -37.07
CA ALA A 154 -45.41 -18.86 -38.37
C ALA A 154 -46.12 -20.21 -38.36
N ARG A 155 -45.58 -21.21 -37.63
CA ARG A 155 -46.23 -22.51 -37.42
C ARG A 155 -47.51 -22.39 -36.63
N MET A 156 -47.57 -21.57 -35.57
CA MET A 156 -48.78 -21.32 -34.81
C MET A 156 -49.89 -20.67 -35.62
N GLN A 157 -49.54 -19.71 -36.47
CA GLN A 157 -50.47 -19.09 -37.42
C GLN A 157 -51.06 -20.14 -38.40
N GLN A 158 -50.22 -21.04 -38.89
CA GLN A 158 -50.66 -22.14 -39.77
C GLN A 158 -51.62 -23.10 -39.03
N LEU A 159 -51.30 -23.47 -37.76
CA LEU A 159 -52.15 -24.31 -36.93
C LEU A 159 -53.48 -23.62 -36.62
N SER A 160 -53.50 -22.33 -36.34
CA SER A 160 -54.72 -21.54 -36.11
C SER A 160 -55.60 -21.54 -37.36
N ALA A 161 -55.01 -21.36 -38.56
CA ALA A 161 -55.75 -21.45 -39.84
C ALA A 161 -56.34 -22.86 -40.09
N GLN A 162 -55.57 -23.90 -39.72
CA GLN A 162 -56.10 -25.30 -39.84
C GLN A 162 -57.23 -25.57 -38.83
N ALA A 163 -57.13 -25.04 -37.63
CA ALA A 163 -58.20 -25.14 -36.62
C ALA A 163 -59.49 -24.44 -37.11
N ALA A 164 -59.37 -23.25 -37.73
CA ALA A 164 -60.51 -22.53 -38.30
C ALA A 164 -61.16 -23.32 -39.47
N ALA A 165 -60.32 -23.87 -40.36
CA ALA A 165 -60.82 -24.70 -41.46
C ALA A 165 -61.49 -25.99 -40.96
N SER A 166 -60.95 -26.61 -39.90
CA SER A 166 -61.59 -27.80 -39.27
C SER A 166 -62.94 -27.46 -38.65
N ARG A 167 -63.08 -26.30 -38.04
CA ARG A 167 -64.33 -25.81 -37.49
C ARG A 167 -65.37 -25.64 -38.57
N GLU A 168 -65.04 -25.03 -39.71
CA GLU A 168 -65.95 -24.86 -40.85
C GLU A 168 -66.44 -26.20 -41.40
N LEU A 169 -65.54 -27.20 -41.46
CA LEU A 169 -65.95 -28.56 -41.89
C LEU A 169 -66.90 -29.22 -40.90
N ILE A 170 -66.71 -29.07 -39.60
CA ILE A 170 -67.62 -29.64 -38.58
C ILE A 170 -68.91 -28.87 -38.55
N ASP A 171 -68.92 -27.55 -38.70
CA ASP A 171 -70.18 -26.77 -38.81
C ASP A 171 -70.98 -27.22 -40.06
N GLY A 172 -70.29 -27.46 -41.18
CA GLY A 172 -70.94 -28.06 -42.37
C GLY A 172 -71.50 -29.48 -42.15
N LEU A 173 -70.75 -30.31 -41.40
CA LEU A 173 -71.28 -31.65 -40.99
C LEU A 173 -72.55 -31.52 -40.10
N GLY A 174 -72.52 -30.56 -39.18
CA GLY A 174 -73.72 -30.27 -38.32
C GLY A 174 -74.93 -29.92 -39.16
N ALA A 175 -74.80 -29.03 -40.16
CA ALA A 175 -75.89 -28.66 -41.06
C ALA A 175 -76.41 -29.86 -41.87
N ARG A 176 -75.53 -30.71 -42.38
CA ARG A 176 -75.93 -31.94 -43.09
C ARG A 176 -76.61 -32.95 -42.21
N THR A 177 -76.14 -33.08 -40.97
CA THR A 177 -76.74 -33.99 -39.97
C THR A 177 -78.14 -33.54 -39.61
N GLU A 178 -78.41 -32.24 -39.47
CA GLU A 178 -79.75 -31.68 -39.25
C GLU A 178 -80.67 -31.97 -40.45
N GLN A 179 -80.22 -31.88 -41.67
CA GLN A 179 -80.96 -32.26 -42.86
C GLN A 179 -81.33 -33.76 -42.83
N ILE A 180 -80.39 -34.64 -42.47
CA ILE A 180 -80.68 -36.09 -42.34
C ILE A 180 -81.72 -36.34 -41.22
N GLU A 181 -81.61 -35.64 -40.08
CA GLU A 181 -82.60 -35.73 -39.01
C GLU A 181 -84.03 -35.40 -39.46
N GLN A 182 -84.15 -34.27 -40.24
CA GLN A 182 -85.44 -33.88 -40.84
C GLN A 182 -85.99 -34.95 -41.80
N VAL A 183 -85.19 -35.49 -42.68
CA VAL A 183 -85.58 -36.56 -43.60
C VAL A 183 -85.97 -37.82 -42.82
N THR A 184 -85.19 -38.18 -41.79
CA THR A 184 -85.52 -39.37 -40.97
C THR A 184 -86.85 -39.21 -40.24
N GLN A 185 -87.17 -38.02 -39.69
CA GLN A 185 -88.43 -37.68 -39.05
C GLN A 185 -89.63 -37.83 -40.05
N VAL A 186 -89.42 -37.36 -41.33
CA VAL A 186 -90.42 -37.51 -42.37
C VAL A 186 -90.68 -39.02 -42.69
N ILE A 187 -89.63 -39.82 -42.82
CA ILE A 187 -89.70 -41.25 -43.12
C ILE A 187 -90.40 -41.96 -41.89
N GLN A 188 -90.05 -41.60 -40.67
CA GLN A 188 -90.68 -42.12 -39.48
C GLN A 188 -92.19 -41.82 -39.43
N SER A 189 -92.58 -40.60 -39.83
CA SER A 189 -94.01 -40.21 -39.95
C SER A 189 -94.70 -41.01 -41.04
N ILE A 190 -94.06 -41.20 -42.26
CA ILE A 190 -94.59 -42.02 -43.32
C ILE A 190 -94.80 -43.49 -42.88
N ALA A 191 -93.76 -44.04 -42.19
CA ALA A 191 -93.83 -45.40 -41.67
C ALA A 191 -95.00 -45.56 -40.60
N SER A 192 -95.20 -44.59 -39.72
CA SER A 192 -96.33 -44.56 -38.76
C SER A 192 -97.68 -44.48 -39.50
N GLN A 193 -97.82 -43.62 -40.49
CA GLN A 193 -99.00 -43.50 -41.33
C GLN A 193 -99.25 -44.80 -42.07
N THR A 194 -98.28 -45.41 -42.66
CA THR A 194 -98.34 -46.66 -43.43
C THR A 194 -98.80 -47.82 -42.46
N ASN A 195 -98.24 -47.85 -41.29
CA ASN A 195 -98.60 -48.83 -40.24
C ASN A 195 -100.07 -48.69 -39.85
N LEU A 196 -100.60 -47.45 -39.70
CA LEU A 196 -102.01 -47.18 -39.42
C LEU A 196 -102.91 -47.56 -40.65
N LEU A 197 -102.48 -47.24 -41.89
CA LEU A 197 -103.22 -47.65 -43.09
C LEU A 197 -103.27 -49.17 -43.19
N ALA A 198 -102.17 -49.84 -42.97
CA ALA A 198 -102.08 -51.30 -42.97
C ALA A 198 -102.92 -51.93 -41.93
N LEU A 199 -103.00 -51.38 -40.68
CA LEU A 199 -103.87 -51.81 -39.66
C LEU A 199 -105.34 -51.68 -40.05
N ASN A 200 -105.74 -50.54 -40.57
CA ASN A 200 -107.08 -50.32 -41.07
C ASN A 200 -107.48 -51.32 -42.19
N ALA A 201 -106.53 -51.59 -43.15
CA ALA A 201 -106.72 -52.56 -44.20
C ALA A 201 -106.83 -53.99 -43.66
N ALA A 202 -106.04 -54.37 -42.62
CA ALA A 202 -106.12 -55.66 -41.97
C ALA A 202 -107.50 -55.86 -41.24
N ILE A 203 -107.95 -54.78 -40.57
CA ILE A 203 -109.30 -54.78 -39.94
C ILE A 203 -110.40 -54.99 -40.96
N GLU A 204 -110.38 -54.27 -42.09
CA GLU A 204 -111.40 -54.38 -43.14
C GLU A 204 -111.35 -55.74 -43.87
N ALA A 205 -110.15 -56.28 -44.07
CA ALA A 205 -109.92 -57.61 -44.65
C ALA A 205 -110.47 -58.71 -43.73
N ALA A 206 -110.30 -58.58 -42.43
CA ALA A 206 -110.90 -59.47 -41.38
C ALA A 206 -112.47 -59.37 -41.37
N ARG A 207 -112.94 -58.17 -41.61
CA ARG A 207 -114.40 -57.90 -41.71
C ARG A 207 -115.06 -58.53 -42.96
N ALA A 208 -114.33 -58.71 -44.08
CA ALA A 208 -114.78 -59.34 -45.31
C ALA A 208 -114.77 -60.89 -45.23
N GLY A 209 -114.29 -61.48 -44.15
CA GLY A 209 -114.35 -62.93 -43.93
C GLY A 209 -113.48 -63.73 -44.93
N GLU A 210 -113.94 -64.86 -45.45
CA GLU A 210 -113.21 -65.75 -46.33
C GLU A 210 -112.74 -65.05 -47.63
N GLN A 211 -113.50 -64.03 -48.12
CA GLN A 211 -113.11 -63.25 -49.35
C GLN A 211 -111.98 -62.26 -49.10
N GLY A 212 -111.69 -61.92 -47.86
CA GLY A 212 -110.63 -60.97 -47.45
C GLY A 212 -109.24 -61.58 -47.10
N ARG A 213 -109.12 -62.94 -47.07
CA ARG A 213 -107.88 -63.63 -46.61
C ARG A 213 -106.59 -63.21 -47.36
N GLY A 214 -106.60 -63.06 -48.67
CA GLY A 214 -105.47 -62.61 -49.43
C GLY A 214 -105.06 -61.16 -49.15
N PHE A 215 -106.04 -60.26 -48.92
CA PHE A 215 -105.80 -58.86 -48.52
C PHE A 215 -105.28 -58.74 -47.04
N ALA A 216 -105.74 -59.60 -46.16
CA ALA A 216 -105.20 -59.62 -44.81
C ALA A 216 -103.73 -59.95 -44.70
N VAL A 217 -103.20 -60.91 -45.46
CA VAL A 217 -101.78 -61.26 -45.56
C VAL A 217 -100.93 -60.10 -46.10
N VAL A 218 -101.44 -59.40 -47.17
CA VAL A 218 -100.73 -58.22 -47.70
C VAL A 218 -100.77 -57.08 -46.69
N ALA A 219 -101.85 -56.84 -46.02
CA ALA A 219 -101.96 -55.81 -44.96
C ALA A 219 -100.97 -56.07 -43.80
N ASP A 220 -100.90 -57.32 -43.32
CA ASP A 220 -99.96 -57.70 -42.25
C ASP A 220 -98.54 -57.59 -42.72
N GLU A 221 -98.20 -57.93 -43.98
CA GLU A 221 -96.84 -57.75 -44.58
C GLU A 221 -96.48 -56.26 -44.67
N VAL A 222 -97.44 -55.42 -45.15
CA VAL A 222 -97.21 -53.94 -45.21
C VAL A 222 -97.03 -53.37 -43.78
N ARG A 223 -97.82 -53.88 -42.82
CA ARG A 223 -97.70 -53.51 -41.41
C ARG A 223 -96.33 -53.89 -40.82
N SER A 224 -95.86 -55.10 -41.09
CA SER A 224 -94.57 -55.59 -40.67
C SER A 224 -93.42 -54.73 -41.31
N LEU A 225 -93.56 -54.44 -42.61
CA LEU A 225 -92.59 -53.57 -43.35
C LEU A 225 -92.57 -52.15 -42.77
N ALA A 226 -93.75 -51.58 -42.45
CA ALA A 226 -93.86 -50.29 -41.76
C ALA A 226 -93.19 -50.27 -40.36
N GLY A 227 -93.45 -51.35 -39.57
CA GLY A 227 -92.73 -51.51 -38.29
C GLY A 227 -91.21 -51.60 -38.44
N ARG A 228 -90.76 -52.39 -39.39
CA ARG A 228 -89.32 -52.49 -39.65
C ARG A 228 -88.75 -51.17 -40.16
N THR A 229 -89.47 -50.42 -40.93
CA THR A 229 -89.03 -49.07 -41.42
C THR A 229 -88.95 -48.10 -40.27
N ALA A 230 -89.93 -48.10 -39.34
CA ALA A 230 -89.93 -47.28 -38.16
C ALA A 230 -88.77 -47.61 -37.21
N SER A 231 -88.48 -48.91 -37.03
CA SER A 231 -87.32 -49.32 -36.21
C SER A 231 -85.96 -48.82 -36.84
N ALA A 232 -85.81 -49.06 -38.14
CA ALA A 232 -84.58 -48.63 -38.87
C ALA A 232 -84.43 -47.12 -38.86
N THR A 233 -85.53 -46.36 -39.03
CA THR A 233 -85.45 -44.87 -38.86
C THR A 233 -85.17 -44.42 -37.48
N GLY A 234 -85.64 -45.15 -36.46
CA GLY A 234 -85.27 -44.91 -35.06
C GLY A 234 -83.79 -45.11 -34.78
N GLU A 235 -83.19 -46.18 -35.39
CA GLU A 235 -81.74 -46.43 -35.29
C GLU A 235 -80.92 -45.34 -36.02
N VAL A 236 -81.36 -44.88 -37.18
CA VAL A 236 -80.76 -43.77 -37.89
C VAL A 236 -80.88 -42.47 -37.04
N GLY A 237 -82.00 -42.20 -36.44
CA GLY A 237 -82.20 -41.05 -35.55
C GLY A 237 -81.25 -41.05 -34.37
N GLN A 238 -81.02 -42.24 -33.74
CA GLN A 238 -79.98 -42.35 -32.70
C GLN A 238 -78.56 -42.08 -33.22
N MET A 239 -78.18 -42.67 -34.37
CA MET A 239 -76.86 -42.40 -35.00
C MET A 239 -76.70 -40.92 -35.30
N VAL A 240 -77.73 -40.23 -35.77
CA VAL A 240 -77.69 -38.78 -36.05
C VAL A 240 -77.50 -37.97 -34.75
N ALA A 241 -78.17 -38.34 -33.67
CA ALA A 241 -78.03 -37.73 -32.33
C ALA A 241 -76.58 -37.90 -31.83
N ASP A 242 -75.99 -39.10 -31.99
CA ASP A 242 -74.65 -39.41 -31.58
C ASP A 242 -73.60 -38.57 -32.39
N ILE A 243 -73.81 -38.48 -33.71
CA ILE A 243 -72.93 -37.62 -34.58
C ILE A 243 -73.04 -36.16 -34.14
N ARG A 244 -74.22 -35.63 -33.84
CA ARG A 244 -74.40 -34.27 -33.32
C ARG A 244 -73.70 -34.06 -32.02
N GLN A 245 -73.77 -34.96 -31.07
CA GLN A 245 -73.09 -34.89 -29.81
C GLN A 245 -71.55 -34.89 -30.00
N GLN A 246 -71.07 -35.81 -30.82
CA GLN A 246 -69.60 -35.87 -31.15
C GLN A 246 -69.12 -34.62 -31.86
N SER A 247 -69.88 -34.09 -32.82
CA SER A 247 -69.59 -32.87 -33.50
C SER A 247 -69.45 -31.66 -32.57
N ALA A 248 -70.42 -31.52 -31.63
CA ALA A 248 -70.41 -30.48 -30.61
C ALA A 248 -69.13 -30.57 -29.69
N ALA A 249 -68.75 -31.80 -29.32
CA ALA A 249 -67.54 -32.02 -28.56
C ALA A 249 -66.27 -31.61 -29.36
N VAL A 250 -66.21 -31.96 -30.65
CA VAL A 250 -65.10 -31.57 -31.54
C VAL A 250 -65.04 -30.04 -31.67
N VAL A 251 -66.17 -29.34 -31.83
CA VAL A 251 -66.21 -27.87 -31.90
C VAL A 251 -65.63 -27.26 -30.60
N SER A 252 -66.04 -27.79 -29.43
CA SER A 252 -65.50 -27.34 -28.15
C SER A 252 -64.00 -27.54 -28.05
N HIS A 253 -63.50 -28.68 -28.49
CA HIS A 253 -62.05 -28.95 -28.52
C HIS A 253 -61.29 -28.02 -29.48
N ILE A 254 -61.81 -27.73 -30.66
CA ILE A 254 -61.21 -26.79 -31.60
C ILE A 254 -61.14 -25.38 -31.00
N GLN A 255 -62.19 -24.96 -30.30
CA GLN A 255 -62.24 -23.66 -29.64
C GLN A 255 -61.17 -23.56 -28.54
N GLN A 256 -61.10 -24.56 -27.64
CA GLN A 256 -60.05 -24.61 -26.61
C GLN A 256 -58.65 -24.61 -27.25
N GLN A 257 -58.42 -25.38 -28.29
CA GLN A 257 -57.15 -25.42 -29.00
C GLN A 257 -56.79 -24.06 -29.62
N ALA A 258 -57.76 -23.30 -30.16
CA ALA A 258 -57.54 -21.96 -30.65
C ALA A 258 -57.09 -20.99 -29.54
N GLU A 259 -57.70 -21.04 -28.35
CA GLU A 259 -57.34 -20.24 -27.18
C GLU A 259 -55.91 -20.58 -26.68
N GLU A 260 -55.56 -21.88 -26.66
CA GLU A 260 -54.23 -22.34 -26.27
C GLU A 260 -53.16 -21.88 -27.27
N LEU A 261 -53.42 -21.91 -28.59
CA LEU A 261 -52.56 -21.42 -29.63
C LEU A 261 -52.29 -19.90 -29.52
N GLU A 262 -53.34 -19.12 -29.19
CA GLU A 262 -53.24 -17.68 -28.99
C GLU A 262 -52.38 -17.34 -27.75
N ALA A 263 -52.62 -18.06 -26.65
CA ALA A 263 -51.81 -17.91 -25.43
C ALA A 263 -50.36 -18.27 -25.65
N ALA A 264 -50.06 -19.35 -26.42
CA ALA A 264 -48.72 -19.75 -26.76
C ALA A 264 -48.04 -18.73 -27.70
N ALA A 265 -48.79 -18.14 -28.65
CA ALA A 265 -48.23 -17.07 -29.51
C ALA A 265 -47.79 -15.84 -28.67
N ARG A 266 -48.61 -15.38 -27.74
CA ARG A 266 -48.26 -14.28 -26.82
C ARG A 266 -47.03 -14.61 -25.99
N GLN A 267 -46.91 -15.85 -25.48
CA GLN A 267 -45.73 -16.29 -24.73
C GLN A 267 -44.45 -16.28 -25.60
N ILE A 268 -44.54 -16.67 -26.85
CA ILE A 268 -43.43 -16.65 -27.79
C ILE A 268 -43.00 -15.21 -28.09
N GLU A 269 -43.96 -14.29 -28.32
CA GLU A 269 -43.64 -12.86 -28.51
C GLU A 269 -42.90 -12.28 -27.31
N PHE A 270 -43.40 -12.55 -26.10
CA PHE A 270 -42.72 -12.13 -24.85
C PHE A 270 -41.30 -12.69 -24.78
N THR A 271 -41.09 -13.97 -25.07
CA THR A 271 -39.76 -14.59 -25.09
C THR A 271 -38.87 -13.92 -26.13
N GLY A 272 -39.41 -13.53 -27.28
CA GLY A 272 -38.69 -12.78 -28.33
C GLY A 272 -38.19 -11.42 -27.86
N GLU A 273 -39.01 -10.70 -27.06
CA GLU A 273 -38.58 -9.43 -26.43
C GLU A 273 -37.47 -9.64 -25.42
N GLN A 274 -37.55 -10.70 -24.58
CA GLN A 274 -36.48 -11.04 -23.64
C GLN A 274 -35.14 -11.33 -24.36
N LEU A 275 -35.17 -12.10 -25.45
CA LEU A 275 -33.96 -12.38 -26.24
C LEU A 275 -33.37 -11.12 -26.87
N ARG A 276 -34.21 -10.16 -27.26
CA ARG A 276 -33.74 -8.86 -27.78
C ARG A 276 -33.03 -8.08 -26.65
N GLY A 277 -33.63 -8.00 -25.46
CA GLY A 277 -33.00 -7.37 -24.30
C GLY A 277 -31.67 -8.01 -23.94
N ILE A 278 -31.54 -9.36 -24.04
CA ILE A 278 -30.26 -10.06 -23.81
C ILE A 278 -29.23 -9.67 -24.88
N ALA A 279 -29.61 -9.54 -26.13
CA ALA A 279 -28.72 -9.12 -27.20
C ALA A 279 -28.22 -7.66 -27.00
N ASP A 280 -29.11 -6.76 -26.57
CA ASP A 280 -28.77 -5.38 -26.26
C ASP A 280 -27.79 -5.29 -25.07
N LEU A 281 -28.03 -6.07 -24.00
CA LEU A 281 -27.08 -6.18 -22.86
C LEU A 281 -25.71 -6.70 -23.30
N ALA A 282 -25.65 -7.60 -24.26
CA ALA A 282 -24.38 -8.08 -24.82
C ALA A 282 -23.61 -6.98 -25.56
N VAL A 283 -24.31 -6.07 -26.24
CA VAL A 283 -23.70 -4.87 -26.86
C VAL A 283 -23.13 -3.92 -25.80
N ASP A 284 -23.86 -3.70 -24.69
CA ASP A 284 -23.38 -2.87 -23.59
C ASP A 284 -22.12 -3.48 -22.96
N VAL A 285 -22.07 -4.81 -22.81
CA VAL A 285 -20.87 -5.52 -22.33
C VAL A 285 -19.69 -5.32 -23.29
N ASP A 286 -19.89 -5.39 -24.61
CA ASP A 286 -18.85 -5.12 -25.61
C ASP A 286 -18.25 -3.71 -25.41
N ALA A 287 -19.09 -2.68 -25.23
CA ALA A 287 -18.64 -1.31 -25.00
C ALA A 287 -17.85 -1.15 -23.68
N GLN A 288 -18.31 -1.81 -22.62
CA GLN A 288 -17.59 -1.81 -21.32
C GLN A 288 -16.23 -2.51 -21.42
N VAL A 289 -16.15 -3.62 -22.14
CA VAL A 289 -14.88 -4.33 -22.36
C VAL A 289 -13.90 -3.49 -23.17
N GLU A 290 -14.37 -2.73 -24.14
CA GLU A 290 -13.53 -1.80 -24.91
C GLU A 290 -12.93 -0.72 -24.00
N GLN A 291 -13.74 -0.14 -23.09
CA GLN A 291 -13.25 0.83 -22.09
C GLN A 291 -12.23 0.21 -21.13
N ILE A 292 -12.47 -1.03 -20.64
CA ILE A 292 -11.52 -1.75 -19.79
C ILE A 292 -10.20 -1.96 -20.55
N SER A 293 -10.26 -2.37 -21.81
CA SER A 293 -9.07 -2.61 -22.63
C SER A 293 -8.25 -1.33 -22.85
N ALA A 294 -8.93 -0.20 -23.12
CA ALA A 294 -8.28 1.11 -23.24
C ALA A 294 -7.64 1.55 -21.92
N GLY A 295 -8.36 1.36 -20.78
CA GLY A 295 -7.83 1.64 -19.44
C GLY A 295 -6.61 0.79 -19.10
N THR A 296 -6.65 -0.51 -19.40
CA THR A 296 -5.52 -1.43 -19.20
C THR A 296 -4.29 -1.03 -20.03
N ALA A 297 -4.48 -0.62 -21.28
CA ALA A 297 -3.39 -0.11 -22.10
C ALA A 297 -2.76 1.16 -21.53
N SER A 298 -3.59 2.13 -21.10
CA SER A 298 -3.11 3.35 -20.45
C SER A 298 -2.36 3.08 -19.14
N ASN A 299 -2.86 2.14 -18.32
CA ASN A 299 -2.16 1.73 -17.09
C ASN A 299 -0.81 1.08 -17.39
N HIS A 300 -0.71 0.31 -18.47
CA HIS A 300 0.55 -0.29 -18.89
C HIS A 300 1.60 0.78 -19.21
N ASP A 301 1.23 1.83 -19.93
CA ASP A 301 2.12 2.94 -20.27
C ASP A 301 2.56 3.71 -19.01
N HIS A 302 1.62 4.01 -18.11
CA HIS A 302 1.94 4.68 -16.84
C HIS A 302 2.86 3.84 -15.94
N LEU A 303 2.69 2.50 -15.93
CA LEU A 303 3.57 1.61 -15.18
C LEU A 303 4.98 1.57 -15.78
N ALA A 304 5.11 1.62 -17.11
CA ALA A 304 6.41 1.71 -17.75
C ALA A 304 7.15 3.00 -17.39
N GLU A 305 6.47 4.15 -17.40
CA GLU A 305 7.01 5.44 -16.96
C GLU A 305 7.39 5.41 -15.47
N LEU A 306 6.54 4.83 -14.63
CA LEU A 306 6.79 4.69 -13.18
C LEU A 306 8.05 3.87 -12.92
N LEU A 307 8.22 2.73 -13.61
CA LEU A 307 9.42 1.90 -13.46
C LEU A 307 10.70 2.63 -13.85
N VAL A 308 10.67 3.46 -14.89
CA VAL A 308 11.80 4.32 -15.28
C VAL A 308 12.10 5.34 -14.18
N ALA A 309 11.09 5.99 -13.62
CA ALA A 309 11.26 6.96 -12.53
C ALA A 309 11.79 6.30 -11.25
N VAL A 310 11.35 5.09 -10.94
CA VAL A 310 11.82 4.29 -9.80
C VAL A 310 13.30 3.92 -9.96
N GLU A 311 13.72 3.52 -11.16
CA GLU A 311 15.13 3.20 -11.43
C GLU A 311 16.02 4.43 -11.30
N GLN A 312 15.57 5.59 -11.79
CA GLN A 312 16.27 6.85 -11.59
C GLN A 312 16.37 7.21 -10.11
N LEU A 313 15.29 7.12 -9.36
CA LEU A 313 15.26 7.37 -7.91
C LEU A 313 16.26 6.45 -7.17
N ARG A 314 16.32 5.17 -7.57
CA ARG A 314 17.31 4.21 -7.02
C ARG A 314 18.75 4.67 -7.26
N GLY A 315 19.03 5.18 -8.45
CA GLY A 315 20.33 5.76 -8.80
C GLY A 315 20.66 6.98 -7.94
N ASP A 316 19.72 7.89 -7.76
CA ASP A 316 19.88 9.12 -6.99
C ASP A 316 20.10 8.83 -5.49
N VAL A 317 19.38 7.86 -4.92
CA VAL A 317 19.59 7.44 -3.53
C VAL A 317 20.99 6.84 -3.34
N ARG A 318 21.47 5.98 -4.25
CA ARG A 318 22.83 5.42 -4.21
C ARG A 318 23.90 6.51 -4.32
N SER A 319 23.70 7.46 -5.22
CA SER A 319 24.60 8.63 -5.32
C SER A 319 24.65 9.43 -4.03
N SER A 320 23.48 9.63 -3.39
CA SER A 320 23.34 10.30 -2.10
C SER A 320 24.03 9.52 -0.97
N GLU A 321 23.98 8.18 -0.97
CA GLU A 321 24.74 7.34 -0.03
C GLU A 321 26.25 7.56 -0.18
N ASP A 322 26.77 7.60 -1.41
CA ASP A 322 28.19 7.82 -1.65
C ASP A 322 28.64 9.21 -1.20
N GLN A 323 27.86 10.26 -1.50
CA GLN A 323 28.12 11.62 -1.03
C GLN A 323 28.08 11.71 0.49
N THR A 324 27.09 11.07 1.12
CA THR A 324 26.93 11.00 2.58
C THR A 324 28.15 10.33 3.23
N ARG A 325 28.65 9.25 2.64
CA ARG A 325 29.86 8.55 3.09
C ARG A 325 31.12 9.41 2.97
N GLN A 326 31.23 10.17 1.88
CA GLN A 326 32.35 11.11 1.69
C GLN A 326 32.30 12.25 2.72
N LEU A 327 31.11 12.79 2.96
CA LEU A 327 30.90 13.85 3.95
C LEU A 327 31.23 13.35 5.36
N GLY A 328 30.86 12.11 5.70
CA GLY A 328 31.24 11.49 6.98
C GLY A 328 32.73 11.40 7.18
N LYS A 329 33.46 10.93 6.14
CA LYS A 329 34.94 10.88 6.17
C LYS A 329 35.56 12.27 6.34
N ALA A 330 35.03 13.27 5.63
CA ALA A 330 35.52 14.64 5.75
C ALA A 330 35.32 15.22 7.15
N ALA A 331 34.14 14.96 7.74
CA ALA A 331 33.83 15.36 9.11
C ALA A 331 34.79 14.68 10.13
N GLU A 332 35.04 13.38 9.99
CA GLU A 332 36.00 12.65 10.82
C GLU A 332 37.43 13.20 10.68
N GLN A 333 37.84 13.57 9.48
CA GLN A 333 39.16 14.20 9.22
C GLN A 333 39.26 15.57 9.91
N LEU A 334 38.19 16.39 9.86
CA LEU A 334 38.14 17.68 10.54
C LEU A 334 38.26 17.53 12.05
N VAL A 335 37.55 16.55 12.64
CA VAL A 335 37.70 16.23 14.06
C VAL A 335 39.13 15.84 14.38
N GLY A 336 39.75 14.95 13.59
CA GLY A 336 41.14 14.55 13.78
C GLY A 336 42.15 15.69 13.65
N GLN A 337 41.93 16.62 12.72
CA GLN A 337 42.77 17.82 12.57
C GLN A 337 42.65 18.75 13.78
N ALA A 338 41.39 18.93 14.28
CA ALA A 338 41.16 19.74 15.48
C ALA A 338 41.86 19.14 16.72
N GLU A 339 41.80 17.81 16.89
CA GLU A 339 42.56 17.11 17.94
C GLU A 339 44.06 17.37 17.85
N SER A 340 44.64 17.27 16.66
CA SER A 340 46.08 17.50 16.44
C SER A 340 46.48 18.96 16.69
N VAL A 341 45.63 19.91 16.28
CA VAL A 341 45.88 21.34 16.58
C VAL A 341 45.78 21.60 18.08
N SER A 342 44.82 21.04 18.77
CA SER A 342 44.68 21.18 20.22
C SER A 342 45.86 20.58 20.99
N GLU A 343 46.43 19.45 20.53
CA GLU A 343 47.65 18.87 21.10
C GLU A 343 48.83 19.83 20.96
N GLN A 344 49.02 20.46 19.79
CA GLN A 344 50.10 21.42 19.56
C GLN A 344 49.91 22.67 20.43
N LEU A 345 48.69 23.19 20.50
CA LEU A 345 48.34 24.36 21.31
C LEU A 345 48.55 24.13 22.81
N ALA A 346 48.37 22.93 23.31
CA ALA A 346 48.62 22.59 24.70
C ALA A 346 50.09 22.79 25.14
N SER A 347 51.04 22.97 24.19
CA SER A 347 52.42 23.31 24.50
C SER A 347 52.66 24.81 24.66
N VAL A 348 51.77 25.65 24.14
CA VAL A 348 51.85 27.11 24.14
C VAL A 348 50.81 27.70 25.11
N GLY A 349 49.61 27.15 25.13
CA GLY A 349 48.48 27.52 25.95
C GLY A 349 47.17 27.28 25.19
N LEU A 350 46.21 26.57 25.83
CA LEU A 350 44.84 26.46 25.35
C LEU A 350 44.05 27.73 25.73
N ASP A 351 42.83 27.87 25.25
CA ASP A 351 41.94 28.89 25.80
C ASP A 351 41.64 28.62 27.30
N ASP A 352 41.16 29.64 28.01
CA ASP A 352 41.00 29.60 29.47
C ASP A 352 40.09 28.45 29.93
N TYR A 353 39.07 28.09 29.15
CA TYR A 353 38.16 27.04 29.50
C TYR A 353 38.84 25.66 29.45
N HIS A 354 39.48 25.36 28.34
CA HIS A 354 40.13 24.08 28.11
C HIS A 354 41.44 23.97 28.92
N GLN A 355 42.15 25.08 29.15
CA GLN A 355 43.38 25.11 29.98
C GLN A 355 43.10 24.67 31.43
N ARG A 356 42.02 25.19 32.05
CA ARG A 356 41.62 24.77 33.39
C ARG A 356 41.35 23.28 33.51
N ILE A 357 40.66 22.73 32.51
CA ILE A 357 40.38 21.29 32.45
C ILE A 357 41.66 20.48 32.27
N TYR A 358 42.58 20.97 31.44
CA TYR A 358 43.88 20.32 31.20
C TYR A 358 44.74 20.30 32.46
N ASP A 359 44.82 21.41 33.19
CA ASP A 359 45.54 21.49 34.48
C ASP A 359 44.95 20.54 35.52
N LEU A 360 43.63 20.43 35.61
CA LEU A 360 42.94 19.45 36.45
C LEU A 360 43.26 18.01 36.06
N ALA A 361 43.32 17.72 34.76
CA ALA A 361 43.67 16.40 34.25
C ALA A 361 45.10 16.01 34.59
N LEU A 362 46.05 16.92 34.44
CA LEU A 362 47.46 16.71 34.82
C LEU A 362 47.61 16.44 36.32
N GLU A 363 46.96 17.26 37.13
CA GLU A 363 46.99 17.11 38.60
C GLU A 363 46.39 15.75 39.02
N GLY A 364 45.23 15.39 38.46
CA GLY A 364 44.56 14.13 38.76
C GLY A 364 45.37 12.92 38.32
N ALA A 365 45.92 12.94 37.09
CA ALA A 365 46.76 11.85 36.60
C ALA A 365 48.02 11.66 37.43
N ALA A 366 48.67 12.75 37.82
CA ALA A 366 49.81 12.71 38.73
C ALA A 366 49.45 12.19 40.14
N ALA A 367 48.30 12.55 40.65
CA ALA A 367 47.79 12.04 41.93
C ALA A 367 47.54 10.53 41.87
N ILE A 368 46.91 10.04 40.80
CA ILE A 368 46.65 8.59 40.57
C ILE A 368 47.99 7.84 40.46
N ALA A 369 48.92 8.36 39.66
CA ALA A 369 50.23 7.73 39.48
C ALA A 369 50.98 7.61 40.85
N ARG A 370 51.07 8.70 41.59
CA ARG A 370 51.69 8.71 42.92
C ARG A 370 51.00 7.72 43.90
N GLN A 371 49.69 7.66 43.89
CA GLN A 371 48.95 6.74 44.73
C GLN A 371 49.25 5.29 44.38
N PHE A 372 49.23 4.95 43.07
CA PHE A 372 49.55 3.60 42.60
C PHE A 372 50.99 3.21 42.94
N GLU A 373 51.94 4.09 42.76
CA GLU A 373 53.36 3.85 43.12
C GLU A 373 53.58 3.68 44.62
N THR A 374 52.93 4.51 45.46
CA THR A 374 52.96 4.39 46.92
C THR A 374 52.37 3.07 47.37
N ASP A 375 51.26 2.64 46.77
CA ASP A 375 50.56 1.42 47.14
C ASP A 375 51.32 0.15 46.66
N ILE A 376 52.01 0.22 45.55
CA ILE A 376 52.95 -0.84 45.13
C ILE A 376 54.08 -0.97 46.11
N GLN A 377 54.72 0.15 46.52
CA GLN A 377 55.80 0.15 47.51
C GLN A 377 55.32 -0.39 48.89
N ALA A 378 54.10 -0.10 49.28
CA ALA A 378 53.49 -0.57 50.49
C ALA A 378 52.97 -2.01 50.43
N GLY A 379 53.07 -2.68 49.27
CA GLY A 379 52.56 -4.05 49.05
C GLY A 379 51.05 -4.19 49.03
N ARG A 380 50.29 -3.10 48.86
CA ARG A 380 48.81 -3.11 48.78
C ARG A 380 48.31 -3.67 47.45
N ILE A 381 49.09 -3.52 46.41
CA ILE A 381 48.84 -4.11 45.09
C ILE A 381 50.17 -4.46 44.42
N SER A 382 50.26 -5.54 43.67
CA SER A 382 51.42 -5.82 42.83
C SER A 382 51.37 -5.06 41.51
N LEU A 383 52.55 -4.75 40.94
CA LEU A 383 52.62 -4.15 39.61
C LEU A 383 51.95 -5.04 38.56
N ALA A 384 52.10 -6.38 38.68
CA ALA A 384 51.49 -7.33 37.75
C ALA A 384 49.96 -7.31 37.80
N ASP A 385 49.38 -7.17 39.02
CA ASP A 385 47.91 -7.11 39.15
C ASP A 385 47.38 -5.74 38.69
N LEU A 386 48.08 -4.63 38.97
CA LEU A 386 47.69 -3.30 38.48
C LEU A 386 47.68 -3.20 36.95
N PHE A 387 48.56 -3.94 36.30
CA PHE A 387 48.64 -4.01 34.83
C PHE A 387 47.90 -5.24 34.24
N ASP A 388 47.02 -5.87 35.02
CA ASP A 388 46.16 -6.96 34.48
C ASP A 388 45.23 -6.42 33.40
N ARG A 389 45.25 -7.09 32.22
CA ARG A 389 44.40 -6.76 31.05
C ARG A 389 43.55 -7.96 30.66
N GLN A 390 43.39 -8.93 31.54
CA GLN A 390 42.52 -10.07 31.35
C GLN A 390 41.09 -9.71 31.79
N TYR A 391 40.31 -9.14 30.88
CA TYR A 391 38.93 -8.72 31.17
C TYR A 391 38.01 -9.94 31.20
N GLN A 392 37.69 -10.44 32.37
CA GLN A 392 36.80 -11.57 32.57
C GLN A 392 35.34 -11.10 32.55
N PRO A 393 34.49 -11.61 31.65
CA PRO A 393 33.08 -11.22 31.59
C PRO A 393 32.35 -11.52 32.90
N ILE A 394 31.51 -10.59 33.35
CA ILE A 394 30.57 -10.81 34.48
C ILE A 394 29.29 -11.38 33.84
N PRO A 395 28.92 -12.65 34.13
CA PRO A 395 27.73 -13.27 33.55
C PRO A 395 26.47 -12.47 33.82
N ASN A 396 25.53 -12.47 32.87
CA ASN A 396 24.21 -11.85 33.00
C ASN A 396 24.22 -10.34 33.30
N SER A 397 25.31 -9.63 33.02
CA SER A 397 25.39 -8.19 33.18
C SER A 397 24.90 -7.45 31.93
N PHE A 398 24.07 -6.43 32.14
CA PHE A 398 23.70 -5.47 31.09
C PHE A 398 23.87 -4.05 31.66
N PRO A 399 24.55 -3.14 30.94
CA PRO A 399 25.48 -3.40 29.84
C PRO A 399 26.60 -4.39 30.22
N ALA A 400 27.24 -5.02 29.22
CA ALA A 400 28.30 -6.00 29.48
C ALA A 400 29.38 -5.43 30.41
N LYS A 401 29.65 -6.14 31.51
CA LYS A 401 30.65 -5.76 32.50
C LYS A 401 31.74 -6.81 32.58
N PHE A 402 32.90 -6.37 33.03
CA PHE A 402 34.09 -7.20 33.13
C PHE A 402 34.73 -7.08 34.49
N ARG A 403 35.65 -7.97 34.80
CA ARG A 403 36.41 -7.99 36.04
C ARG A 403 37.90 -8.14 35.75
N THR A 404 38.73 -7.40 36.53
CA THR A 404 40.20 -7.49 36.54
C THR A 404 40.71 -7.73 37.95
N ARG A 405 42.01 -8.03 38.10
CA ARG A 405 42.63 -8.26 39.42
C ARG A 405 42.73 -6.98 40.26
N PHE A 406 42.76 -5.82 39.60
CA PHE A 406 42.88 -4.53 40.30
C PHE A 406 41.56 -3.85 40.64
N ASP A 407 40.43 -4.43 40.30
CA ASP A 407 39.12 -3.78 40.44
C ASP A 407 38.81 -3.37 41.87
N SER A 408 38.94 -4.29 42.85
CA SER A 408 38.66 -3.99 44.26
C SER A 408 39.60 -2.92 44.81
N TYR A 409 40.85 -2.91 44.36
CA TYR A 409 41.81 -1.87 44.71
C TYR A 409 41.40 -0.53 44.10
N ALA A 410 41.07 -0.51 42.80
CA ALA A 410 40.64 0.69 42.09
C ALA A 410 39.37 1.30 42.72
N ASP A 411 38.39 0.48 43.12
CA ASP A 411 37.17 0.91 43.80
C ASP A 411 37.43 1.60 45.12
N GLY A 412 38.50 1.21 45.84
CA GLY A 412 38.88 1.81 47.09
C GLY A 412 39.70 3.10 46.95
N VAL A 413 40.44 3.26 45.86
CA VAL A 413 41.45 4.33 45.71
C VAL A 413 41.02 5.45 44.78
N LEU A 414 40.49 5.11 43.59
CA LEU A 414 40.19 6.10 42.55
C LEU A 414 39.09 7.10 42.92
N PRO A 415 37.99 6.74 43.61
CA PRO A 415 36.96 7.71 43.97
C PRO A 415 37.48 8.88 44.82
N ALA A 416 38.44 8.64 45.70
CA ALA A 416 39.03 9.69 46.56
C ALA A 416 39.78 10.76 45.75
N ILE A 417 40.25 10.41 44.52
CA ILE A 417 40.95 11.34 43.63
C ILE A 417 39.96 11.89 42.57
N GLN A 418 39.11 11.05 42.01
CA GLN A 418 38.22 11.41 40.90
C GLN A 418 37.05 12.30 41.34
N GLU A 419 36.42 12.05 42.49
CA GLU A 419 35.26 12.82 42.94
C GLU A 419 35.57 14.30 43.27
N PRO A 420 36.69 14.64 43.94
CA PRO A 420 37.04 16.03 44.16
C PRO A 420 37.28 16.84 42.89
N LEU A 421 37.77 16.22 41.83
CA LEU A 421 38.00 16.90 40.55
C LEU A 421 36.70 17.47 39.96
N LEU A 422 35.58 16.72 40.06
CA LEU A 422 34.29 17.18 39.55
C LEU A 422 33.80 18.48 40.19
N LYS A 423 34.15 18.73 41.43
CA LYS A 423 33.70 19.91 42.18
C LYS A 423 34.49 21.17 41.82
N ARG A 424 35.60 21.04 41.11
CA ARG A 424 36.52 22.14 40.81
C ARG A 424 36.19 22.88 39.52
N HIS A 425 35.28 22.31 38.68
CA HIS A 425 34.83 22.97 37.46
C HIS A 425 33.38 22.57 37.16
N GLU A 426 32.50 23.54 37.00
CA GLU A 426 31.05 23.34 36.81
C GLU A 426 30.68 22.61 35.52
N GLY A 427 31.49 22.75 34.47
CA GLY A 427 31.29 22.06 33.19
C GLY A 427 31.60 20.57 33.19
N LEU A 428 32.34 20.07 34.26
CA LEU A 428 32.72 18.66 34.34
C LEU A 428 31.51 17.75 34.57
N VAL A 429 31.38 16.72 33.77
CA VAL A 429 30.34 15.68 33.86
C VAL A 429 30.91 14.42 34.53
N PHE A 430 32.15 14.05 34.16
CA PHE A 430 32.85 12.93 34.77
C PHE A 430 34.38 13.14 34.75
N ALA A 431 35.05 12.47 35.70
CA ALA A 431 36.49 12.36 35.77
C ALA A 431 36.84 10.91 36.15
N ILE A 432 37.42 10.15 35.22
CA ILE A 432 37.61 8.70 35.34
C ILE A 432 38.95 8.25 34.77
N ALA A 433 39.57 7.26 35.45
CA ALA A 433 40.72 6.56 34.89
C ALA A 433 40.28 5.40 33.99
N THR A 434 40.96 5.20 32.86
CA THR A 434 40.67 4.16 31.90
C THR A 434 41.95 3.47 31.41
N THR A 435 41.88 2.16 31.17
CA THR A 435 43.00 1.42 30.59
C THR A 435 43.14 1.69 29.06
N PRO A 436 44.25 1.29 28.42
CA PRO A 436 44.45 1.47 26.98
C PRO A 436 43.35 0.83 26.10
N GLU A 437 42.67 -0.20 26.58
CA GLU A 437 41.58 -0.88 25.89
C GLU A 437 40.20 -0.23 26.17
N GLY A 438 40.17 0.89 26.91
CA GLY A 438 38.93 1.60 27.26
C GLY A 438 38.18 1.01 28.44
N TYR A 439 38.81 0.18 29.25
CA TYR A 439 38.19 -0.35 30.47
C TYR A 439 38.17 0.69 31.59
N VAL A 440 37.00 0.93 32.15
CA VAL A 440 36.76 1.83 33.28
C VAL A 440 36.52 0.99 34.55
N PRO A 441 37.55 0.82 35.41
CA PRO A 441 37.44 0.00 36.62
C PRO A 441 36.39 0.55 37.59
N THR A 442 36.38 1.88 37.79
CA THR A 442 35.36 2.54 38.61
C THR A 442 35.02 3.91 38.05
N HIS A 443 33.74 4.22 38.01
CA HIS A 443 33.21 5.49 37.53
C HIS A 443 32.86 6.40 38.71
N ASN A 444 32.59 7.69 38.43
CA ASN A 444 32.09 8.61 39.42
C ASN A 444 30.78 8.12 40.05
N GLN A 445 30.49 8.51 41.29
CA GLN A 445 29.33 8.03 42.05
C GLN A 445 28.01 8.20 41.32
N ALA A 446 27.82 9.30 40.60
CA ALA A 446 26.61 9.56 39.81
C ALA A 446 26.34 8.49 38.71
N PHE A 447 27.36 7.72 38.29
CA PHE A 447 27.31 6.73 37.25
C PHE A 447 27.77 5.32 37.69
N ASN A 448 27.99 5.14 39.00
CA ASN A 448 28.44 3.90 39.61
C ASN A 448 27.32 3.21 40.42
N HIS A 449 26.12 3.15 39.83
CA HIS A 449 24.99 2.48 40.47
C HIS A 449 25.01 0.97 40.16
N PRO A 450 24.55 0.13 41.10
CA PRO A 450 24.28 -1.27 40.80
C PRO A 450 23.27 -1.40 39.65
N PRO A 451 23.35 -2.47 38.81
CA PRO A 451 22.34 -2.72 37.82
C PRO A 451 20.95 -2.86 38.41
N THR A 452 19.96 -2.20 37.84
CA THR A 452 18.55 -2.23 38.29
C THR A 452 17.73 -3.27 37.52
N GLY A 453 18.22 -3.76 36.38
CA GLY A 453 17.50 -4.60 35.43
C GLY A 453 16.74 -3.80 34.36
N ASP A 454 16.59 -2.48 34.54
CA ASP A 454 16.08 -1.58 33.49
C ASP A 454 17.24 -1.18 32.56
N ARG A 455 17.14 -1.61 31.28
CA ARG A 455 18.19 -1.38 30.28
C ARG A 455 18.48 0.09 30.04
N ALA A 456 17.47 0.94 30.01
CA ALA A 456 17.63 2.37 29.78
C ALA A 456 18.36 3.03 30.94
N VAL A 457 17.95 2.73 32.18
CA VAL A 457 18.56 3.22 33.39
C VAL A 457 20.00 2.72 33.56
N ASP A 458 20.22 1.42 33.37
CA ASP A 458 21.51 0.77 33.54
C ASP A 458 22.56 1.22 32.50
N THR A 459 22.12 1.51 31.26
CA THR A 459 23.00 2.09 30.24
C THR A 459 23.59 3.43 30.69
N VAL A 460 22.80 4.26 31.35
CA VAL A 460 23.18 5.62 31.75
C VAL A 460 23.87 5.62 33.11
N LYS A 461 23.36 4.88 34.11
CA LYS A 461 23.78 4.99 35.52
C LYS A 461 24.73 3.90 36.00
N SER A 462 24.85 2.77 35.29
CA SER A 462 25.71 1.65 35.70
C SER A 462 26.93 1.51 34.79
N ARG A 463 27.88 2.45 34.90
CA ARG A 463 28.97 2.61 33.92
C ARG A 463 30.31 2.04 34.37
N SER A 464 30.53 1.70 35.66
CA SER A 464 31.73 1.02 36.12
C SER A 464 31.85 -0.40 35.62
N LYS A 465 33.08 -0.90 35.53
CA LYS A 465 33.42 -2.27 35.06
C LYS A 465 33.05 -2.50 33.60
N ARG A 466 32.97 -1.42 32.78
CA ARG A 466 32.65 -1.51 31.35
C ARG A 466 33.88 -1.26 30.48
N LEU A 467 33.88 -1.91 29.31
CA LEU A 467 34.78 -1.59 28.19
C LEU A 467 34.08 -0.59 27.27
N PHE A 468 34.64 0.62 27.17
CA PHE A 468 34.25 1.62 26.18
C PHE A 468 35.17 1.47 25.00
N ASN A 469 34.85 0.51 24.15
CA ASN A 469 35.64 0.11 22.99
C ASN A 469 35.33 0.90 21.71
N ASP A 470 34.60 2.01 21.84
CA ASP A 470 34.43 2.99 20.77
C ASP A 470 35.71 3.79 20.52
N ARG A 471 35.74 4.55 19.41
CA ARG A 471 36.91 5.36 19.01
C ARG A 471 37.38 6.29 20.13
N THR A 472 36.46 6.94 20.84
CA THR A 472 36.78 7.91 21.89
C THR A 472 37.31 7.21 23.12
N GLY A 473 36.63 6.16 23.59
CA GLY A 473 36.98 5.44 24.80
C GLY A 473 38.35 4.76 24.75
N ILE A 474 38.67 4.08 23.64
CA ILE A 474 39.98 3.44 23.44
C ILE A 474 41.10 4.50 23.40
N ARG A 475 40.90 5.55 22.64
CA ARG A 475 41.94 6.58 22.45
C ARG A 475 42.25 7.34 23.75
N CYS A 476 41.27 7.60 24.60
CA CYS A 476 41.49 8.24 25.91
C CYS A 476 42.47 7.47 26.80
N GLY A 477 42.46 6.14 26.73
CA GLY A 477 43.34 5.29 27.51
C GLY A 477 44.67 4.92 26.81
N SER A 478 44.66 4.86 25.50
CA SER A 478 45.80 4.32 24.72
C SER A 478 46.83 5.36 24.25
N HIS A 479 46.43 6.64 24.17
CA HIS A 479 47.34 7.66 23.68
C HIS A 479 48.47 7.95 24.72
N GLN A 480 49.62 8.34 24.21
CA GLN A 480 50.77 8.75 25.02
C GLN A 480 51.18 10.21 24.72
N GLN A 481 50.34 10.95 24.00
CA GLN A 481 50.46 12.36 23.72
C GLN A 481 50.32 13.15 25.03
N ARG A 482 50.80 14.38 25.04
CA ARG A 482 50.71 15.26 26.20
C ARG A 482 49.26 15.48 26.63
N VAL A 483 48.37 15.62 25.68
CA VAL A 483 46.93 15.74 25.83
C VAL A 483 46.24 15.22 24.61
N LEU A 484 45.05 14.64 24.76
CA LEU A 484 44.10 14.33 23.69
C LEU A 484 42.79 15.00 24.04
N LEU A 485 42.38 15.99 23.25
CA LEU A 485 41.07 16.66 23.35
C LEU A 485 40.18 16.16 22.23
N GLN A 486 39.21 15.35 22.57
CA GLN A 486 38.21 14.79 21.64
C GLN A 486 36.88 15.51 21.81
N THR A 487 36.17 15.65 20.69
CA THR A 487 34.81 16.19 20.66
C THR A 487 33.92 15.18 19.97
N TYR A 488 32.84 14.78 20.61
CA TYR A 488 31.94 13.75 20.10
C TYR A 488 30.50 13.95 20.58
N MET A 489 29.58 13.35 19.86
CA MET A 489 28.17 13.23 20.27
C MET A 489 28.01 11.97 21.10
N ARG A 490 27.43 12.09 22.29
CA ARG A 490 27.06 10.92 23.13
C ARG A 490 25.89 10.16 22.53
N ASP A 491 25.73 8.94 22.99
CA ASP A 491 24.54 8.10 22.77
C ASP A 491 23.22 8.79 23.18
N THR A 492 23.29 9.74 24.10
CA THR A 492 22.15 10.59 24.54
C THR A 492 21.84 11.76 23.61
N GLY A 493 22.65 12.00 22.56
CA GLY A 493 22.53 13.16 21.67
C GLY A 493 23.15 14.44 22.24
N GLU A 494 23.86 14.37 23.36
CA GLU A 494 24.58 15.52 23.93
C GLU A 494 25.98 15.64 23.34
N LEU A 495 26.36 16.85 22.96
CA LEU A 495 27.73 17.17 22.50
C LEU A 495 28.65 17.32 23.70
N MET A 496 29.78 16.64 23.67
CA MET A 496 30.74 16.58 24.77
C MET A 496 32.17 16.77 24.29
N HIS A 497 32.95 17.42 25.12
CA HIS A 497 34.40 17.33 25.08
C HIS A 497 34.90 16.24 26.02
N ASP A 498 35.98 15.58 25.67
CA ASP A 498 36.68 14.57 26.46
C ASP A 498 38.18 14.85 26.37
N LEU A 499 38.72 15.42 27.43
CA LEU A 499 40.13 15.69 27.52
C LEU A 499 40.80 14.58 28.33
N SER A 500 41.80 13.95 27.77
CA SER A 500 42.55 12.90 28.46
C SER A 500 44.05 13.15 28.46
N VAL A 501 44.70 12.71 29.55
CA VAL A 501 46.14 12.75 29.76
C VAL A 501 46.65 11.36 30.19
N PRO A 502 47.87 10.94 29.74
CA PRO A 502 48.38 9.62 30.10
C PRO A 502 48.75 9.49 31.58
N ILE A 503 48.52 8.31 32.16
CA ILE A 503 48.95 7.93 33.50
C ILE A 503 50.12 6.97 33.34
N HIS A 504 51.28 7.34 33.92
CA HIS A 504 52.46 6.49 33.94
C HIS A 504 52.77 6.04 35.39
N VAL A 505 53.04 4.76 35.53
CA VAL A 505 53.38 4.14 36.84
C VAL A 505 54.72 3.43 36.66
N GLN A 506 55.72 3.82 37.44
CA GLN A 506 57.10 3.36 37.33
C GLN A 506 57.63 3.42 35.86
N GLY A 507 57.31 4.51 35.17
CA GLY A 507 57.72 4.75 33.78
C GLY A 507 56.94 3.95 32.72
N LYS A 508 55.97 3.09 33.12
CA LYS A 508 55.11 2.33 32.19
C LYS A 508 53.75 3.00 32.02
N HIS A 509 53.27 3.08 30.80
CA HIS A 509 51.96 3.62 30.50
C HIS A 509 50.86 2.66 31.04
N TRP A 510 50.09 3.12 32.04
CA TRP A 510 49.01 2.35 32.65
C TRP A 510 47.69 2.53 31.92
N GLY A 511 47.41 3.75 31.45
CA GLY A 511 46.19 4.17 30.80
C GLY A 511 46.07 5.69 30.78
N GLY A 512 44.86 6.23 30.82
CA GLY A 512 44.63 7.69 30.81
C GLY A 512 43.63 8.11 31.88
N LEU A 513 43.80 9.33 32.42
CA LEU A 513 42.73 10.04 33.11
C LEU A 513 41.97 10.86 32.07
N ARG A 514 40.67 10.65 31.97
CA ARG A 514 39.75 11.34 31.08
C ARG A 514 38.75 12.19 31.85
N LEU A 515 38.59 13.42 31.42
CA LEU A 515 37.62 14.38 31.93
C LEU A 515 36.63 14.72 30.84
N GLY A 516 35.36 14.26 31.04
CA GLY A 516 34.28 14.62 30.14
C GLY A 516 33.56 15.87 30.65
N TYR A 517 33.37 16.84 29.74
CA TYR A 517 32.76 18.10 30.10
C TYR A 517 31.91 18.67 28.95
N LYS A 518 30.98 19.56 29.30
CA LYS A 518 30.12 20.23 28.34
C LYS A 518 30.93 21.28 27.55
N PRO A 519 30.59 21.55 26.30
CA PRO A 519 31.11 22.74 25.63
C PRO A 519 30.83 24.00 26.45
N GLU A 520 31.70 24.99 26.28
CA GLU A 520 31.47 26.31 26.90
C GLU A 520 30.12 26.87 26.45
N PRO A 521 29.25 27.38 27.35
CA PRO A 521 27.92 27.85 27.04
C PRO A 521 27.89 29.01 26.05
#